data_bedc7a5110efb63f738ce09628e12f7c
#
_entry.id   bedc7a5110efb63f738ce09628e12f7c
#
_cell.length_a   1.000
_cell.length_b   1.000
_cell.length_c   1.000
_cell.angle_alpha   90.00
_cell.angle_beta   90.00
_cell.angle_gamma   90.00
#
_symmetry.space_group_name_H-M   'P 1'
#
loop_
_entity.id
_entity.type
_entity.pdbx_description
1 polymer ?
#
loop_
_entity_poly.entity_id
_entity_poly.type
_entity_poly.pdbx_seq_one_letter_code
_entity_poly.pdbx_strand_id
1 'polypeptide(L)'
;MPLTRDFKETIQARIQKDPAFRKEQLREGIECLLSGDLETGKTILRDYINATVGFEKLGVLTHKPAKSLMRMFGPKGNPRARNLFEVISHLQKSSGLRLGLQYVPIRAKKAS
;
A
#
# COMPACT_ATOMS: atom_id res chain seq x y z
N MET A 1 -14.54 14.16 -8.18
CA MET A 1 -15.56 13.22 -7.74
C MET A 1 -15.00 12.25 -6.71
N PRO A 2 -15.68 12.07 -5.61
CA PRO A 2 -15.20 11.12 -4.64
C PRO A 2 -15.28 9.69 -5.17
N LEU A 3 -14.38 8.87 -4.71
CA LEU A 3 -14.40 7.46 -5.08
C LEU A 3 -15.59 6.78 -4.43
N THR A 4 -16.35 6.07 -5.24
CA THR A 4 -17.51 5.36 -4.75
C THR A 4 -17.10 3.99 -4.23
N ARG A 5 -18.01 3.37 -3.50
CA ARG A 5 -17.81 1.99 -3.10
C ARG A 5 -17.59 1.08 -4.31
N ASP A 6 -18.37 1.31 -5.36
CA ASP A 6 -18.25 0.49 -6.56
C ASP A 6 -16.88 0.60 -7.19
N PHE A 7 -16.34 1.82 -7.22
CA PHE A 7 -15.00 2.02 -7.78
C PHE A 7 -13.95 1.27 -6.94
N LYS A 8 -14.04 1.39 -5.62
CA LYS A 8 -13.09 0.72 -4.73
C LYS A 8 -13.19 -0.79 -4.84
N GLU A 9 -14.41 -1.30 -4.93
CA GLU A 9 -14.60 -2.74 -5.08
C GLU A 9 -14.02 -3.23 -6.40
N THR A 10 -14.12 -2.42 -7.44
CA THR A 10 -13.55 -2.76 -8.74
C THR A 10 -12.02 -2.83 -8.67
N ILE A 11 -11.41 -1.87 -8.00
CA ILE A 11 -9.96 -1.87 -7.82
C ILE A 11 -9.53 -3.10 -7.03
N GLN A 12 -10.21 -3.39 -5.93
CA GLN A 12 -9.87 -4.54 -5.11
C GLN A 12 -10.05 -5.86 -5.86
N ALA A 13 -11.12 -5.95 -6.64
CA ALA A 13 -11.34 -7.15 -7.44
C ALA A 13 -10.23 -7.33 -8.45
N ARG A 14 -9.77 -6.25 -9.06
CA ARG A 14 -8.68 -6.34 -10.02
C ARG A 14 -7.37 -6.75 -9.37
N ILE A 15 -7.09 -6.21 -8.18
CA ILE A 15 -5.91 -6.63 -7.43
C ILE A 15 -5.95 -8.13 -7.18
N GLN A 16 -7.12 -8.65 -6.83
CA GLN A 16 -7.26 -10.07 -6.54
C GLN A 16 -7.08 -10.95 -7.76
N LYS A 17 -7.54 -10.50 -8.92
CA LYS A 17 -7.59 -11.35 -10.12
C LYS A 17 -6.39 -11.20 -11.04
N ASP A 18 -5.72 -10.06 -11.00
CA ASP A 18 -4.68 -9.73 -11.96
C ASP A 18 -3.33 -9.65 -11.23
N PRO A 19 -2.50 -10.70 -11.30
CA PRO A 19 -1.22 -10.68 -10.58
C PRO A 19 -0.30 -9.54 -11.00
N ALA A 20 -0.31 -9.15 -12.27
CA ALA A 20 0.52 -8.05 -12.73
C ALA A 20 0.06 -6.73 -12.12
N PHE A 21 -1.25 -6.52 -12.09
CA PHE A 21 -1.81 -5.31 -11.51
C PHE A 21 -1.53 -5.27 -10.00
N ARG A 22 -1.69 -6.41 -9.33
CA ARG A 22 -1.43 -6.53 -7.90
C ARG A 22 0.00 -6.13 -7.56
N LYS A 23 0.94 -6.65 -8.33
CA LYS A 23 2.35 -6.35 -8.13
C LYS A 23 2.63 -4.86 -8.33
N GLU A 24 2.04 -4.26 -9.38
CA GLU A 24 2.20 -2.84 -9.65
C GLU A 24 1.59 -1.97 -8.55
N GLN A 25 0.48 -2.40 -7.97
CA GLN A 25 -0.13 -1.64 -6.89
C GLN A 25 0.77 -1.57 -5.66
N LEU A 26 1.40 -2.69 -5.31
CA LEU A 26 2.32 -2.69 -4.19
C LEU A 26 3.51 -1.77 -4.47
N ARG A 27 4.06 -1.88 -5.67
CA ARG A 27 5.20 -1.05 -6.05
C ARG A 27 4.82 0.43 -6.04
N GLU A 28 3.70 0.76 -6.62
CA GLU A 28 3.28 2.15 -6.73
C GLU A 28 3.00 2.76 -5.37
N GLY A 29 2.37 2.01 -4.48
CA GLY A 29 2.12 2.52 -3.13
C GLY A 29 3.41 2.88 -2.43
N ILE A 30 4.42 2.02 -2.54
CA ILE A 30 5.69 2.28 -1.89
C ILE A 30 6.43 3.41 -2.58
N GLU A 31 6.37 3.50 -3.90
CA GLU A 31 6.99 4.61 -4.61
C GLU A 31 6.39 5.95 -4.21
N CYS A 32 5.08 6.00 -4.00
CA CYS A 32 4.47 7.22 -3.50
C CYS A 32 5.03 7.62 -2.15
N LEU A 33 5.22 6.66 -1.25
CA LEU A 33 5.80 6.95 0.05
C LEU A 33 7.22 7.49 -0.09
N LEU A 34 8.01 6.89 -0.97
CA LEU A 34 9.39 7.33 -1.18
C LEU A 34 9.44 8.72 -1.77
N SER A 35 8.47 9.11 -2.56
CA SER A 35 8.44 10.44 -3.15
C SER A 35 7.84 11.49 -2.22
N GLY A 36 7.38 11.07 -1.04
CA GLY A 36 6.81 12.00 -0.08
C GLY A 36 5.30 12.15 -0.18
N ASP A 37 4.67 11.45 -1.10
CA ASP A 37 3.21 11.51 -1.24
C ASP A 37 2.59 10.46 -0.33
N LEU A 38 2.56 10.80 0.95
CA LEU A 38 2.10 9.87 1.97
C LEU A 38 0.63 9.52 1.81
N GLU A 39 -0.20 10.49 1.46
CA GLU A 39 -1.63 10.25 1.36
C GLU A 39 -1.98 9.27 0.25
N THR A 40 -1.40 9.47 -0.93
CA THR A 40 -1.65 8.55 -2.03
C THR A 40 -1.10 7.16 -1.72
N GLY A 41 0.10 7.13 -1.15
CA GLY A 41 0.72 5.86 -0.78
C GLY A 41 -0.13 5.07 0.21
N LYS A 42 -0.64 5.74 1.23
CA LYS A 42 -1.49 5.10 2.22
C LYS A 42 -2.76 4.53 1.58
N THR A 43 -3.36 5.31 0.69
CA THR A 43 -4.60 4.88 0.04
C THR A 43 -4.36 3.63 -0.81
N ILE A 44 -3.29 3.64 -1.60
CA ILE A 44 -2.97 2.50 -2.46
C ILE A 44 -2.67 1.27 -1.62
N LEU A 45 -1.89 1.42 -0.56
CA LEU A 45 -1.55 0.30 0.29
C LEU A 45 -2.75 -0.23 1.06
N ARG A 46 -3.67 0.65 1.45
CA ARG A 46 -4.89 0.21 2.12
C ARG A 46 -5.72 -0.68 1.21
N ASP A 47 -5.90 -0.25 -0.04
CA ASP A 47 -6.63 -1.07 -1.01
C ASP A 47 -5.93 -2.39 -1.26
N TYR A 48 -4.61 -2.35 -1.35
CA TYR A 48 -3.81 -3.55 -1.54
C TYR A 48 -4.00 -4.53 -0.38
N ILE A 49 -3.90 -4.03 0.85
CA ILE A 49 -4.06 -4.87 2.03
C ILE A 49 -5.45 -5.49 2.07
N ASN A 50 -6.48 -4.68 1.83
CA ASN A 50 -7.86 -5.18 1.84
C ASN A 50 -8.08 -6.27 0.80
N ALA A 51 -7.40 -6.17 -0.33
CA ALA A 51 -7.60 -7.10 -1.44
C ALA A 51 -6.72 -8.35 -1.33
N THR A 52 -5.73 -8.35 -0.46
CA THR A 52 -4.79 -9.47 -0.36
C THR A 52 -4.83 -10.10 1.02
N VAL A 53 -3.93 -9.69 1.91
CA VAL A 53 -3.79 -10.34 3.21
C VAL A 53 -4.95 -10.01 4.16
N GLY A 54 -5.49 -8.80 4.05
CA GLY A 54 -6.53 -8.33 4.96
C GLY A 54 -5.94 -7.80 6.26
N PHE A 55 -6.65 -6.84 6.86
CA PHE A 55 -6.15 -6.21 8.09
C PHE A 55 -6.17 -7.13 9.29
N GLU A 56 -7.11 -8.08 9.35
CA GLU A 56 -7.16 -9.00 10.46
C GLU A 56 -5.92 -9.88 10.51
N LYS A 57 -5.59 -10.50 9.39
CA LYS A 57 -4.43 -11.37 9.33
C LYS A 57 -3.14 -10.57 9.49
N LEU A 58 -3.09 -9.39 8.88
CA LEU A 58 -1.92 -8.53 9.02
C LEU A 58 -1.73 -8.14 10.49
N GLY A 59 -2.83 -7.92 11.21
CA GLY A 59 -2.75 -7.64 12.63
C GLY A 59 -2.13 -8.77 13.42
N VAL A 60 -2.52 -10.00 13.10
CA VAL A 60 -1.91 -11.17 13.74
C VAL A 60 -0.41 -11.22 13.44
N LEU A 61 -0.04 -11.02 12.18
CA LEU A 61 1.36 -11.11 11.76
C LEU A 61 2.24 -10.04 12.40
N THR A 62 1.70 -8.85 12.59
CA THR A 62 2.47 -7.72 13.14
C THR A 62 2.27 -7.53 14.64
N HIS A 63 1.43 -8.36 15.24
CA HIS A 63 1.09 -8.23 16.67
C HIS A 63 0.50 -6.86 17.00
N LYS A 64 -0.35 -6.37 16.10
CA LYS A 64 -1.04 -5.09 16.27
C LYS A 64 -2.53 -5.29 16.04
N PRO A 65 -3.37 -4.55 16.75
CA PRO A 65 -4.81 -4.64 16.49
C PRO A 65 -5.15 -4.21 15.09
N ALA A 66 -6.07 -4.93 14.44
CA ALA A 66 -6.49 -4.58 13.09
C ALA A 66 -6.97 -3.15 13.00
N LYS A 67 -7.71 -2.69 13.99
CA LYS A 67 -8.21 -1.31 14.00
C LYS A 67 -7.08 -0.28 14.00
N SER A 68 -6.01 -0.57 14.71
CA SER A 68 -4.86 0.32 14.72
C SER A 68 -4.21 0.40 13.35
N LEU A 69 -4.09 -0.76 12.68
CA LEU A 69 -3.53 -0.79 11.34
C LEU A 69 -4.43 -0.04 10.37
N MET A 70 -5.74 -0.24 10.45
CA MET A 70 -6.65 0.46 9.57
C MET A 70 -6.55 1.97 9.77
N ARG A 71 -6.38 2.41 11.01
CA ARG A 71 -6.23 3.83 11.30
C ARG A 71 -4.92 4.38 10.73
N MET A 72 -3.85 3.59 10.79
CA MET A 72 -2.57 4.02 10.23
C MET A 72 -2.68 4.39 8.75
N PHE A 73 -3.47 3.64 8.01
CA PHE A 73 -3.64 3.85 6.59
C PHE A 73 -4.87 4.68 6.24
N GLY A 74 -5.53 5.22 7.25
CA GLY A 74 -6.67 6.09 7.04
C GLY A 74 -6.26 7.53 6.81
N PRO A 75 -7.24 8.39 6.47
CA PRO A 75 -6.92 9.78 6.10
C PRO A 75 -6.26 10.58 7.21
N LYS A 76 -6.54 10.25 8.46
CA LYS A 76 -5.95 10.98 9.59
C LYS A 76 -4.80 10.22 10.22
N GLY A 77 -4.43 9.08 9.65
CA GLY A 77 -3.36 8.29 10.20
C GLY A 77 -2.00 8.91 9.92
N ASN A 78 -1.11 8.74 10.89
CA ASN A 78 0.26 9.23 10.75
C ASN A 78 1.17 8.11 11.26
N PRO A 79 1.39 7.07 10.46
CA PRO A 79 2.13 5.91 10.94
C PRO A 79 3.59 6.28 11.21
N ARG A 80 4.12 5.71 12.28
CA ARG A 80 5.54 5.82 12.54
C ARG A 80 6.31 4.97 11.53
N ALA A 81 7.52 5.44 11.20
CA ALA A 81 8.33 4.73 10.20
C ALA A 81 8.49 3.26 10.58
N ARG A 82 8.76 2.97 11.84
CA ARG A 82 8.94 1.60 12.29
C ARG A 82 7.74 0.73 11.96
N ASN A 83 6.54 1.22 12.29
CA ASN A 83 5.32 0.46 12.05
C ASN A 83 5.05 0.31 10.57
N LEU A 84 5.29 1.37 9.81
CA LEU A 84 5.05 1.36 8.39
C LEU A 84 5.96 0.35 7.68
N PHE A 85 7.25 0.37 8.01
CA PHE A 85 8.18 -0.56 7.38
C PHE A 85 7.96 -2.00 7.84
N GLU A 86 7.48 -2.19 9.05
CA GLU A 86 7.11 -3.52 9.51
C GLU A 86 5.97 -4.08 8.66
N VAL A 87 4.96 -3.25 8.38
CA VAL A 87 3.86 -3.66 7.52
C VAL A 87 4.38 -3.98 6.11
N ILE A 88 5.19 -3.10 5.55
CA ILE A 88 5.73 -3.31 4.20
C ILE A 88 6.50 -4.62 4.13
N SER A 89 7.29 -4.91 5.16
CA SER A 89 8.05 -6.18 5.21
C SER A 89 7.11 -7.38 5.15
N HIS A 90 6.01 -7.34 5.91
CA HIS A 90 5.07 -8.44 5.90
C HIS A 90 4.31 -8.55 4.58
N LEU A 91 4.05 -7.42 3.93
CA LEU A 91 3.40 -7.46 2.62
C LEU A 91 4.29 -8.13 1.59
N GLN A 92 5.59 -7.87 1.65
CA GLN A 92 6.52 -8.55 0.76
C GLN A 92 6.52 -10.05 1.00
N LYS A 93 6.57 -10.46 2.26
CA LYS A 93 6.56 -11.89 2.59
C LYS A 93 5.29 -12.55 2.12
N SER A 94 4.15 -11.89 2.31
CA SER A 94 2.86 -12.45 1.89
C SER A 94 2.74 -12.56 0.38
N SER A 95 3.35 -11.63 -0.35
CA SER A 95 3.27 -11.62 -1.81
C SER A 95 4.27 -12.55 -2.45
N GLY A 96 5.28 -12.98 -1.70
CA GLY A 96 6.39 -13.75 -2.26
C GLY A 96 7.36 -12.93 -3.09
N LEU A 97 7.25 -11.61 -3.01
CA LEU A 97 8.10 -10.70 -3.77
C LEU A 97 8.85 -9.79 -2.82
N ARG A 98 10.04 -9.43 -3.21
CA ARG A 98 10.83 -8.46 -2.47
C ARG A 98 11.15 -7.28 -3.38
N LEU A 99 10.86 -6.09 -2.88
CA LEU A 99 11.17 -4.87 -3.61
C LEU A 99 12.63 -4.52 -3.41
N GLY A 100 13.30 -4.22 -4.49
CA GLY A 100 14.69 -3.79 -4.45
C GLY A 100 14.80 -2.34 -4.78
N LEU A 101 15.96 -1.78 -4.46
CA LEU A 101 16.24 -0.38 -4.74
C LEU A 101 17.04 -0.26 -6.02
N GLN A 102 16.78 0.80 -6.73
CA GLN A 102 17.44 1.08 -7.98
C GLN A 102 17.50 2.60 -8.13
N TYR A 103 18.64 3.10 -8.53
CA TYR A 103 18.74 4.52 -8.79
C TYR A 103 18.08 4.84 -10.11
N VAL A 104 17.19 5.83 -10.08
CA VAL A 104 16.52 6.28 -11.28
C VAL A 104 16.66 7.79 -11.34
N PRO A 105 17.06 8.37 -12.47
CA PRO A 105 17.19 9.83 -12.54
C PRO A 105 15.85 10.52 -12.30
N ILE A 106 15.88 11.62 -11.58
CA ILE A 106 14.70 12.47 -11.46
C ILE A 106 14.55 13.19 -12.78
N ARG A 107 13.41 13.05 -13.42
CA ARG A 107 13.15 13.73 -14.67
C ARG A 107 12.88 15.18 -14.41
N ALA A 108 13.46 15.97 -15.24
CA ALA A 108 13.16 17.37 -15.16
C ALA A 108 11.68 17.54 -15.34
N LYS A 109 11.13 17.99 -15.01
CA LYS A 109 9.89 17.89 -15.09
C LYS A 109 9.31 18.25 -15.95
N LYS A 110 9.28 17.85 -16.24
CA LYS A 110 8.76 17.93 -17.06
C LYS A 110 7.95 18.83 -16.85
N ALA A 111 8.08 19.39 -16.76
CA ALA A 111 7.70 20.05 -16.46
C ALA A 111 6.98 20.28 -15.92
N SER A 112 6.92 20.34 -15.76
CA SER A 112 6.57 20.41 -15.17
C SER A 112 6.42 20.92 -14.97
#